data_b658ccd3f62b73c64425e9174cb556cf
#
_entry.id   b658ccd3f62b73c64425e9174cb556cf
#
_cell.length_a   1.000
_cell.length_b   1.000
_cell.length_c   1.000
_cell.angle_alpha   90.00
_cell.angle_beta   90.00
_cell.angle_gamma   90.00
#
_symmetry.space_group_name_H-M   'P 1'
#
loop_
_entity.id
_entity.type
_entity.pdbx_description
1 polymer ?
#
loop_
_entity_poly.entity_id
_entity_poly.type
_entity_poly.pdbx_seq_one_letter_code
_entity_poly.pdbx_strand_id
1 'polypeptide(L)'
;MKKLYKILRKVRSYEEQMARLTDQELAHLTDEFRARLAGGETLDGILPEAFAAICEADRRILGMSPFDVQVLGGIALHQGCLAEMHTGEGKTLMATLPLYLNALTGKLAILVTANEYLACRDAEELGPVYRFMGLTVATGVPTREQEEFGTEEKKAVYASDIVYTTHSALGFDYLMNNLVKNAKERFLREYYYVIVDEADSVLLDGAQTPLVISASPRVQSNLYEVADFFVTTLVEEEDYMLEEGKVWLTEEGIRYAETFFQIDNFYGREHFEINRHVILALRARKLFESGENYMVSREGELLLLDSSTGRTLKGMKLRGGQHQALEVKEGLKPTQESRAVAVITFQNLFRMFPKLAGMSGTMADAAEELRDIYGVKVVVIPPNRPGKRVDLPDCYFPNTKKQVAAAIINALEIHRTGRPVLIVAAN
;
A
#
# COMPACT_ATOMS: atom_id res chain seq x y z
N MET A 1 27.86 -4.33 -0.08
CA MET A 1 28.59 -3.07 -0.35
C MET A 1 29.77 -3.19 -1.31
N LYS A 2 30.86 -3.97 -1.07
CA LYS A 2 32.05 -4.03 -1.97
C LYS A 2 31.69 -4.30 -3.45
N LYS A 3 30.73 -5.20 -3.73
CA LYS A 3 30.27 -5.51 -5.09
C LYS A 3 29.56 -4.30 -5.73
N LEU A 4 28.72 -3.59 -4.98
CA LEU A 4 28.01 -2.39 -5.46
C LEU A 4 29.00 -1.27 -5.83
N TYR A 5 30.00 -1.00 -4.98
CA TYR A 5 31.06 -0.03 -5.29
C TYR A 5 31.88 -0.39 -6.54
N LYS A 6 32.10 -1.69 -6.82
CA LYS A 6 32.75 -2.11 -8.05
C LYS A 6 31.93 -1.75 -9.29
N ILE A 7 30.60 -1.93 -9.22
CA ILE A 7 29.69 -1.57 -10.30
C ILE A 7 29.61 -0.04 -10.43
N LEU A 8 29.47 0.69 -9.32
CA LEU A 8 29.48 2.15 -9.31
C LEU A 8 30.69 2.73 -10.05
N ARG A 9 31.89 2.22 -9.77
CA ARG A 9 33.13 2.68 -10.47
C ARG A 9 33.02 2.47 -11.98
N LYS A 10 32.41 1.39 -12.43
CA LYS A 10 32.18 1.16 -13.85
C LYS A 10 31.16 2.14 -14.43
N VAL A 11 30.06 2.43 -13.71
CA VAL A 11 29.09 3.46 -14.12
C VAL A 11 29.81 4.80 -14.33
N ARG A 12 30.59 5.24 -13.32
CA ARG A 12 31.31 6.51 -13.37
C ARG A 12 32.37 6.54 -14.50
N SER A 13 32.91 5.39 -14.92
CA SER A 13 33.86 5.36 -16.04
C SER A 13 33.24 5.67 -17.41
N TYR A 14 31.92 5.58 -17.54
CA TYR A 14 31.18 5.95 -18.77
C TYR A 14 30.69 7.40 -18.81
N GLU A 15 30.73 8.15 -17.69
CA GLU A 15 30.15 9.49 -17.61
C GLU A 15 30.72 10.46 -18.66
N GLU A 16 32.04 10.48 -18.81
CA GLU A 16 32.68 11.37 -19.79
C GLU A 16 32.28 11.05 -21.22
N GLN A 17 32.09 9.76 -21.53
CA GLN A 17 31.59 9.32 -22.83
C GLN A 17 30.15 9.78 -23.05
N MET A 18 29.25 9.59 -22.06
CA MET A 18 27.85 10.02 -22.16
C MET A 18 27.73 11.54 -22.31
N ALA A 19 28.53 12.30 -21.58
CA ALA A 19 28.52 13.75 -21.64
C ALA A 19 28.90 14.34 -23.01
N ARG A 20 29.66 13.58 -23.82
CA ARG A 20 30.09 13.99 -25.17
C ARG A 20 29.04 13.71 -26.26
N LEU A 21 28.07 12.83 -25.98
CA LEU A 21 27.03 12.50 -26.94
C LEU A 21 26.07 13.67 -27.15
N THR A 22 25.59 13.83 -28.37
CA THR A 22 24.45 14.70 -28.67
C THR A 22 23.16 14.13 -28.04
N ASP A 23 22.11 14.94 -27.96
CA ASP A 23 20.82 14.47 -27.42
C ASP A 23 20.26 13.29 -28.23
N GLN A 24 20.42 13.32 -29.56
CA GLN A 24 19.96 12.23 -30.43
C GLN A 24 20.76 10.95 -30.23
N GLU A 25 22.08 11.03 -30.10
CA GLU A 25 22.95 9.89 -29.84
C GLU A 25 22.67 9.29 -28.46
N LEU A 26 22.47 10.13 -27.43
CA LEU A 26 22.14 9.66 -26.07
C LEU A 26 20.80 8.94 -26.04
N ALA A 27 19.76 9.50 -26.67
CA ALA A 27 18.45 8.87 -26.78
C ALA A 27 18.50 7.54 -27.55
N HIS A 28 19.31 7.46 -28.63
CA HIS A 28 19.45 6.27 -29.44
C HIS A 28 20.09 5.09 -28.72
N LEU A 29 20.83 5.33 -27.63
CA LEU A 29 21.40 4.25 -26.81
C LEU A 29 20.32 3.28 -26.29
N THR A 30 19.09 3.74 -26.09
CA THR A 30 17.96 2.86 -25.71
C THR A 30 17.73 1.75 -26.74
N ASP A 31 17.77 2.09 -28.04
CA ASP A 31 17.60 1.12 -29.12
C ASP A 31 18.80 0.15 -29.19
N GLU A 32 20.00 0.68 -29.00
CA GLU A 32 21.22 -0.13 -28.94
C GLU A 32 21.21 -1.13 -27.78
N PHE A 33 20.82 -0.68 -26.59
CA PHE A 33 20.67 -1.55 -25.42
C PHE A 33 19.60 -2.62 -25.65
N ARG A 34 18.46 -2.27 -26.21
CA ARG A 34 17.42 -3.22 -26.59
C ARG A 34 17.91 -4.26 -27.60
N ALA A 35 18.68 -3.84 -28.59
CA ALA A 35 19.29 -4.74 -29.56
C ALA A 35 20.31 -5.69 -28.93
N ARG A 36 21.16 -5.21 -28.01
CA ARG A 36 22.12 -6.01 -27.26
C ARG A 36 21.43 -7.06 -26.36
N LEU A 37 20.35 -6.67 -25.67
CA LEU A 37 19.52 -7.59 -24.88
C LEU A 37 18.87 -8.66 -25.77
N ALA A 38 18.35 -8.29 -26.95
CA ALA A 38 17.81 -9.24 -27.92
C ALA A 38 18.88 -10.18 -28.47
N GLY A 39 20.14 -9.72 -28.53
CA GLY A 39 21.32 -10.51 -28.88
C GLY A 39 21.82 -11.43 -27.77
N GLY A 40 21.15 -11.45 -26.60
CA GLY A 40 21.48 -12.36 -25.48
C GLY A 40 22.39 -11.75 -24.41
N GLU A 41 22.72 -10.46 -24.47
CA GLU A 41 23.42 -9.79 -23.38
C GLU A 41 22.48 -9.65 -22.17
N THR A 42 23.02 -9.63 -20.97
CA THR A 42 22.23 -9.52 -19.73
C THR A 42 22.04 -8.07 -19.30
N LEU A 43 21.00 -7.79 -18.52
CA LEU A 43 20.81 -6.49 -17.87
C LEU A 43 22.03 -6.09 -17.02
N ASP A 44 22.62 -7.03 -16.29
CA ASP A 44 23.83 -6.78 -15.49
C ASP A 44 25.03 -6.40 -16.39
N GLY A 45 25.09 -6.91 -17.62
CA GLY A 45 26.14 -6.59 -18.60
C GLY A 45 26.07 -5.14 -19.05
N ILE A 46 24.89 -4.68 -19.44
CA ILE A 46 24.65 -3.30 -19.91
C ILE A 46 24.47 -2.27 -18.79
N LEU A 47 24.22 -2.72 -17.54
CA LEU A 47 23.90 -1.84 -16.40
C LEU A 47 24.85 -0.65 -16.26
N PRO A 48 26.20 -0.82 -16.30
CA PRO A 48 27.07 0.32 -16.07
C PRO A 48 26.91 1.44 -17.10
N GLU A 49 26.74 1.07 -18.35
CA GLU A 49 26.58 1.98 -19.47
C GLU A 49 25.16 2.62 -19.47
N ALA A 50 24.12 1.80 -19.27
CA ALA A 50 22.74 2.27 -19.19
C ALA A 50 22.51 3.22 -17.99
N PHE A 51 23.12 2.94 -16.83
CA PHE A 51 23.06 3.86 -15.69
C PHE A 51 23.77 5.17 -15.95
N ALA A 52 24.94 5.14 -16.62
CA ALA A 52 25.62 6.36 -17.00
C ALA A 52 24.79 7.20 -18.00
N ALA A 53 24.14 6.53 -18.96
CA ALA A 53 23.26 7.19 -19.92
C ALA A 53 22.07 7.89 -19.27
N ILE A 54 21.34 7.20 -18.35
CA ILE A 54 20.20 7.82 -17.66
C ILE A 54 20.66 8.89 -16.67
N CYS A 55 21.79 8.76 -15.99
CA CYS A 55 22.37 9.83 -15.17
C CYS A 55 22.64 11.11 -15.98
N GLU A 56 23.15 10.97 -17.21
CA GLU A 56 23.35 12.11 -18.11
C GLU A 56 22.03 12.70 -18.59
N ALA A 57 21.01 11.88 -18.86
CA ALA A 57 19.67 12.34 -19.18
C ALA A 57 19.04 13.10 -17.99
N ASP A 58 19.16 12.60 -16.75
CA ASP A 58 18.74 13.31 -15.54
C ASP A 58 19.41 14.68 -15.43
N ARG A 59 20.72 14.74 -15.71
CA ARG A 59 21.47 16.01 -15.69
C ARG A 59 20.97 17.00 -16.74
N ARG A 60 20.69 16.53 -17.96
CA ARG A 60 20.24 17.41 -19.06
C ARG A 60 18.81 17.89 -18.87
N ILE A 61 17.92 17.00 -18.48
CA ILE A 61 16.47 17.29 -18.44
C ILE A 61 16.06 17.91 -17.12
N LEU A 62 16.58 17.42 -15.98
CA LEU A 62 16.22 17.89 -14.65
C LEU A 62 17.22 18.86 -14.04
N GLY A 63 18.42 19.01 -14.64
CA GLY A 63 19.53 19.75 -14.03
C GLY A 63 20.12 19.05 -12.81
N MET A 64 19.81 17.79 -12.56
CA MET A 64 20.23 17.03 -11.39
C MET A 64 21.09 15.83 -11.80
N SER A 65 22.29 15.73 -11.23
CA SER A 65 23.16 14.56 -11.41
C SER A 65 23.04 13.65 -10.19
N PRO A 66 22.68 12.39 -10.34
CA PRO A 66 22.61 11.43 -9.23
C PRO A 66 23.94 11.30 -8.49
N PHE A 67 23.90 11.40 -7.15
CA PHE A 67 25.06 11.17 -6.29
C PHE A 67 25.46 9.70 -6.27
N ASP A 68 26.72 9.42 -5.85
CA ASP A 68 27.20 8.05 -5.71
C ASP A 68 26.28 7.15 -4.88
N VAL A 69 25.74 7.68 -3.78
CA VAL A 69 24.81 6.95 -2.92
C VAL A 69 23.50 6.62 -3.62
N GLN A 70 23.00 7.50 -4.49
CA GLN A 70 21.80 7.24 -5.29
C GLN A 70 22.08 6.18 -6.37
N VAL A 71 23.25 6.22 -7.02
CA VAL A 71 23.63 5.16 -7.96
C VAL A 71 23.80 3.81 -7.25
N LEU A 72 24.39 3.79 -6.04
CA LEU A 72 24.49 2.56 -5.22
C LEU A 72 23.11 2.00 -4.87
N GLY A 73 22.18 2.87 -4.46
CA GLY A 73 20.79 2.49 -4.19
C GLY A 73 20.09 1.97 -5.44
N GLY A 74 20.25 2.63 -6.59
CA GLY A 74 19.72 2.18 -7.87
C GLY A 74 20.23 0.79 -8.28
N ILE A 75 21.52 0.50 -8.06
CA ILE A 75 22.10 -0.83 -8.29
C ILE A 75 21.46 -1.87 -7.35
N ALA A 76 21.27 -1.53 -6.07
CA ALA A 76 20.61 -2.43 -5.11
C ALA A 76 19.16 -2.72 -5.51
N LEU A 77 18.38 -1.70 -5.90
CA LEU A 77 17.03 -1.85 -6.41
C LEU A 77 16.98 -2.72 -7.68
N HIS A 78 17.91 -2.50 -8.62
CA HIS A 78 18.00 -3.38 -9.81
C HIS A 78 18.26 -4.84 -9.43
N GLN A 79 19.01 -5.12 -8.38
CA GLN A 79 19.27 -6.47 -7.91
C GLN A 79 18.10 -7.10 -7.12
N GLY A 80 16.92 -6.46 -7.06
CA GLY A 80 15.78 -6.94 -6.30
C GLY A 80 16.00 -6.85 -4.79
N CYS A 81 16.69 -5.81 -4.33
CA CYS A 81 16.89 -5.54 -2.92
C CYS A 81 16.01 -4.39 -2.45
N LEU A 82 15.78 -4.31 -1.14
CA LEU A 82 15.20 -3.14 -0.49
C LEU A 82 16.34 -2.20 -0.07
N ALA A 83 16.33 -0.97 -0.56
CA ALA A 83 17.33 0.04 -0.26
C ALA A 83 16.86 0.91 0.91
N GLU A 84 17.49 0.76 2.07
CA GLU A 84 17.31 1.72 3.15
C GLU A 84 18.16 2.95 2.91
N MET A 85 17.52 4.09 2.77
CA MET A 85 18.16 5.36 2.49
C MET A 85 17.45 6.47 3.27
N HIS A 86 18.20 7.28 3.99
CA HIS A 86 17.62 8.35 4.81
C HIS A 86 16.66 9.25 4.04
N THR A 87 15.63 9.73 4.72
CA THR A 87 14.70 10.70 4.15
C THR A 87 15.43 11.96 3.72
N GLY A 88 15.09 12.47 2.54
CA GLY A 88 15.75 13.67 1.97
C GLY A 88 17.01 13.40 1.14
N GLU A 89 17.47 12.15 1.01
CA GLU A 89 18.62 11.78 0.17
C GLU A 89 18.28 11.62 -1.33
N GLY A 90 17.02 11.88 -1.72
CA GLY A 90 16.57 11.85 -3.12
C GLY A 90 16.27 10.45 -3.66
N LYS A 91 15.51 9.66 -2.91
CA LYS A 91 15.03 8.32 -3.34
C LYS A 91 14.30 8.36 -4.69
N THR A 92 13.55 9.41 -4.95
CA THR A 92 12.80 9.59 -6.19
C THR A 92 13.71 9.62 -7.42
N LEU A 93 14.82 10.39 -7.36
CA LEU A 93 15.80 10.41 -8.44
C LEU A 93 16.57 9.08 -8.55
N MET A 94 16.88 8.43 -7.43
CA MET A 94 17.52 7.10 -7.41
C MET A 94 16.71 6.07 -8.20
N ALA A 95 15.39 6.12 -8.13
CA ALA A 95 14.51 5.16 -8.78
C ALA A 95 14.53 5.27 -10.32
N THR A 96 14.96 6.41 -10.90
CA THR A 96 15.04 6.57 -12.36
C THR A 96 15.96 5.54 -13.00
N LEU A 97 17.08 5.24 -12.34
CA LEU A 97 18.12 4.37 -12.87
C LEU A 97 17.61 2.92 -13.09
N PRO A 98 17.11 2.24 -12.06
CA PRO A 98 16.64 0.87 -12.22
C PRO A 98 15.34 0.76 -13.00
N LEU A 99 14.45 1.77 -12.98
CA LEU A 99 13.25 1.78 -13.82
C LEU A 99 13.62 1.81 -15.30
N TYR A 100 14.52 2.73 -15.70
CA TYR A 100 15.03 2.79 -17.07
C TYR A 100 15.61 1.44 -17.50
N LEU A 101 16.58 0.91 -16.74
CA LEU A 101 17.27 -0.32 -17.09
C LEU A 101 16.31 -1.52 -17.25
N ASN A 102 15.36 -1.69 -16.32
CA ASN A 102 14.43 -2.81 -16.38
C ASN A 102 13.39 -2.66 -17.51
N ALA A 103 12.98 -1.43 -17.83
CA ALA A 103 12.09 -1.14 -18.95
C ALA A 103 12.71 -1.45 -20.33
N LEU A 104 14.05 -1.45 -20.46
CA LEU A 104 14.74 -1.86 -21.70
C LEU A 104 14.41 -3.29 -22.16
N THR A 105 13.95 -4.14 -21.26
CA THR A 105 13.51 -5.51 -21.61
C THR A 105 12.21 -5.54 -22.44
N GLY A 106 11.54 -4.43 -22.60
CA GLY A 106 10.18 -4.34 -23.17
C GLY A 106 9.09 -4.89 -22.23
N LYS A 107 9.46 -5.28 -21.00
CA LYS A 107 8.53 -5.67 -19.94
C LYS A 107 8.19 -4.47 -19.07
N LEU A 108 7.03 -4.54 -18.39
CA LEU A 108 6.51 -3.47 -17.58
C LEU A 108 7.36 -3.26 -16.31
N ALA A 109 7.83 -2.02 -16.11
CA ALA A 109 8.44 -1.57 -14.86
C ALA A 109 7.45 -0.67 -14.12
N ILE A 110 7.20 -0.96 -12.84
CA ILE A 110 6.22 -0.23 -12.02
C ILE A 110 6.92 0.41 -10.83
N LEU A 111 6.56 1.67 -10.55
CA LEU A 111 6.85 2.31 -9.27
C LEU A 111 5.55 2.55 -8.52
N VAL A 112 5.51 2.07 -7.28
CA VAL A 112 4.36 2.17 -6.39
C VAL A 112 4.67 3.18 -5.30
N THR A 113 3.80 4.19 -5.18
CA THR A 113 3.89 5.24 -4.15
C THR A 113 2.77 5.11 -3.11
N ALA A 114 2.88 5.89 -2.04
CA ALA A 114 1.92 5.88 -0.94
C ALA A 114 0.55 6.46 -1.31
N ASN A 115 0.48 7.41 -2.25
CA ASN A 115 -0.76 8.08 -2.64
C ASN A 115 -0.73 8.57 -4.10
N GLU A 116 -1.91 8.90 -4.62
CA GLU A 116 -2.12 9.32 -6.01
C GLU A 116 -1.37 10.62 -6.36
N TYR A 117 -1.31 11.57 -5.43
CA TYR A 117 -0.59 12.81 -5.64
C TYR A 117 0.89 12.56 -5.94
N LEU A 118 1.54 11.70 -5.17
CA LEU A 118 2.95 11.34 -5.38
C LEU A 118 3.14 10.60 -6.71
N ALA A 119 2.24 9.68 -7.06
CA ALA A 119 2.32 8.96 -8.33
C ALA A 119 2.23 9.91 -9.53
N CYS A 120 1.29 10.85 -9.51
CA CYS A 120 1.14 11.86 -10.57
C CYS A 120 2.34 12.82 -10.61
N ARG A 121 2.74 13.37 -9.46
CA ARG A 121 3.88 14.29 -9.36
C ARG A 121 5.15 13.66 -9.89
N ASP A 122 5.49 12.46 -9.44
CA ASP A 122 6.74 11.81 -9.83
C ASP A 122 6.73 11.43 -11.33
N ALA A 123 5.58 11.02 -11.87
CA ALA A 123 5.44 10.78 -13.29
C ALA A 123 5.54 12.06 -14.14
N GLU A 124 5.05 13.21 -13.64
CA GLU A 124 5.18 14.50 -14.28
C GLU A 124 6.62 15.02 -14.25
N GLU A 125 7.27 14.94 -13.09
CA GLU A 125 8.64 15.46 -12.89
C GLU A 125 9.69 14.59 -13.58
N LEU A 126 9.61 13.26 -13.50
CA LEU A 126 10.61 12.34 -14.02
C LEU A 126 10.26 11.80 -15.41
N GLY A 127 8.99 11.82 -15.81
CA GLY A 127 8.54 11.35 -17.13
C GLY A 127 9.27 11.96 -18.31
N PRO A 128 9.62 13.26 -18.30
CA PRO A 128 10.44 13.88 -19.36
C PRO A 128 11.78 13.18 -19.61
N VAL A 129 12.45 12.68 -18.55
CA VAL A 129 13.73 11.96 -18.66
C VAL A 129 13.56 10.65 -19.44
N TYR A 130 12.57 9.86 -19.08
CA TYR A 130 12.31 8.59 -19.77
C TYR A 130 11.87 8.80 -21.21
N ARG A 131 11.00 9.80 -21.45
CA ARG A 131 10.58 10.16 -22.81
C ARG A 131 11.74 10.66 -23.67
N PHE A 132 12.66 11.43 -23.08
CA PHE A 132 13.90 11.81 -23.75
C PHE A 132 14.73 10.59 -24.16
N MET A 133 14.77 9.58 -23.33
CA MET A 133 15.43 8.30 -23.62
C MET A 133 14.59 7.33 -24.48
N GLY A 134 13.46 7.79 -25.06
CA GLY A 134 12.63 6.99 -25.96
C GLY A 134 11.72 5.97 -25.31
N LEU A 135 11.46 6.07 -23.99
CA LEU A 135 10.51 5.22 -23.27
C LEU A 135 9.16 5.90 -23.06
N THR A 136 8.13 5.09 -22.94
CA THR A 136 6.76 5.53 -22.62
C THR A 136 6.51 5.46 -21.11
N VAL A 137 5.82 6.49 -20.58
CA VAL A 137 5.50 6.61 -19.15
C VAL A 137 4.04 6.98 -18.98
N ALA A 138 3.37 6.30 -18.04
CA ALA A 138 1.98 6.59 -17.68
C ALA A 138 1.76 6.56 -16.16
N THR A 139 0.63 7.12 -15.72
CA THR A 139 0.12 7.00 -14.35
C THR A 139 -1.00 5.97 -14.31
N GLY A 140 -0.93 5.06 -13.34
CA GLY A 140 -1.99 4.07 -13.06
C GLY A 140 -3.10 4.59 -12.14
N VAL A 141 -3.09 5.89 -11.85
CA VAL A 141 -4.10 6.59 -11.07
C VAL A 141 -4.67 7.75 -11.87
N PRO A 142 -5.96 8.09 -11.71
CA PRO A 142 -6.56 9.20 -12.42
C PRO A 142 -5.94 10.54 -12.00
N THR A 143 -5.83 11.46 -12.94
CA THR A 143 -5.45 12.84 -12.64
C THR A 143 -6.66 13.58 -12.05
N ARG A 144 -6.44 14.76 -11.45
CA ARG A 144 -7.49 15.58 -10.80
C ARG A 144 -8.71 15.91 -11.69
N GLU A 145 -8.57 15.77 -13.00
CA GLU A 145 -9.60 16.08 -14.00
C GLU A 145 -10.37 14.84 -14.47
N GLN A 146 -9.92 13.63 -14.11
CA GLN A 146 -10.54 12.36 -14.48
C GLN A 146 -11.07 11.66 -13.23
N GLU A 147 -12.35 11.25 -13.26
CA GLU A 147 -12.96 10.56 -12.12
C GLU A 147 -12.52 9.10 -12.02
N GLU A 148 -12.45 8.36 -13.14
CA GLU A 148 -12.03 6.95 -13.19
C GLU A 148 -11.50 6.60 -14.59
N PHE A 149 -10.63 5.59 -14.69
CA PHE A 149 -10.17 5.03 -15.97
C PHE A 149 -11.12 3.96 -16.49
N GLY A 150 -11.51 4.08 -17.77
CA GLY A 150 -12.13 2.99 -18.51
C GLY A 150 -11.15 1.85 -18.86
N THR A 151 -11.69 0.72 -19.33
CA THR A 151 -10.86 -0.46 -19.68
C THR A 151 -9.80 -0.17 -20.74
N GLU A 152 -10.15 0.60 -21.77
CA GLU A 152 -9.20 0.93 -22.86
C GLU A 152 -8.11 1.89 -22.38
N GLU A 153 -8.44 2.83 -21.50
CA GLU A 153 -7.45 3.72 -20.86
C GLU A 153 -6.48 2.94 -20.00
N LYS A 154 -6.97 1.98 -19.19
CA LYS A 154 -6.12 1.07 -18.41
C LYS A 154 -5.21 0.22 -19.31
N LYS A 155 -5.70 -0.26 -20.45
CA LYS A 155 -4.85 -0.94 -21.44
C LYS A 155 -3.72 -0.05 -21.93
N ALA A 156 -4.02 1.20 -22.28
CA ALA A 156 -3.02 2.17 -22.73
C ALA A 156 -1.99 2.45 -21.61
N VAL A 157 -2.43 2.63 -20.36
CA VAL A 157 -1.55 2.81 -19.21
C VAL A 157 -0.58 1.63 -19.07
N TYR A 158 -1.10 0.41 -18.98
CA TYR A 158 -0.26 -0.79 -18.77
C TYR A 158 0.47 -1.27 -20.03
N ALA A 159 0.21 -0.67 -21.21
CA ALA A 159 1.03 -0.83 -22.41
C ALA A 159 2.32 -0.01 -22.36
N SER A 160 2.42 0.99 -21.49
CA SER A 160 3.62 1.81 -21.32
C SER A 160 4.81 0.99 -20.76
N ASP A 161 6.03 1.49 -20.99
CA ASP A 161 7.27 0.87 -20.49
C ASP A 161 7.39 1.03 -18.97
N ILE A 162 6.97 2.20 -18.45
CA ILE A 162 7.05 2.56 -17.02
C ILE A 162 5.68 3.07 -16.56
N VAL A 163 5.21 2.55 -15.41
CA VAL A 163 3.96 2.99 -14.79
C VAL A 163 4.19 3.43 -13.35
N TYR A 164 3.76 4.65 -13.02
CA TYR A 164 3.68 5.16 -11.66
C TYR A 164 2.26 4.97 -11.13
N THR A 165 2.10 4.33 -9.96
CA THR A 165 0.78 4.02 -9.41
C THR A 165 0.82 3.97 -7.89
N THR A 166 -0.31 3.67 -7.24
CA THR A 166 -0.36 3.37 -5.80
C THR A 166 -0.52 1.87 -5.56
N HIS A 167 -0.13 1.42 -4.35
CA HIS A 167 -0.34 0.02 -3.95
C HIS A 167 -1.82 -0.39 -4.01
N SER A 168 -2.73 0.52 -3.65
CA SER A 168 -4.17 0.27 -3.68
C SER A 168 -4.70 0.18 -5.12
N ALA A 169 -4.34 1.14 -5.99
CA ALA A 169 -4.76 1.14 -7.39
C ALA A 169 -4.27 -0.12 -8.11
N LEU A 170 -3.00 -0.49 -7.95
CA LEU A 170 -2.44 -1.70 -8.54
C LEU A 170 -3.16 -2.97 -8.06
N GLY A 171 -3.49 -3.03 -6.77
CA GLY A 171 -4.20 -4.18 -6.21
C GLY A 171 -5.65 -4.28 -6.68
N PHE A 172 -6.37 -3.17 -6.78
CA PHE A 172 -7.71 -3.15 -7.38
C PHE A 172 -7.66 -3.48 -8.88
N ASP A 173 -6.69 -2.98 -9.60
CA ASP A 173 -6.49 -3.30 -11.00
C ASP A 173 -6.21 -4.81 -11.20
N TYR A 174 -5.42 -5.42 -10.31
CA TYR A 174 -5.24 -6.87 -10.32
C TYR A 174 -6.56 -7.61 -10.11
N LEU A 175 -7.35 -7.23 -9.11
CA LEU A 175 -8.64 -7.86 -8.83
C LEU A 175 -9.60 -7.70 -10.01
N MET A 176 -9.74 -6.49 -10.54
CA MET A 176 -10.61 -6.20 -11.70
C MET A 176 -10.17 -6.97 -12.94
N ASN A 177 -8.87 -7.00 -13.24
CA ASN A 177 -8.31 -7.74 -14.37
C ASN A 177 -8.59 -9.25 -14.31
N ASN A 178 -8.75 -9.82 -13.11
CA ASN A 178 -9.08 -11.22 -12.91
C ASN A 178 -10.60 -11.50 -12.86
N LEU A 179 -11.43 -10.48 -12.72
CA LEU A 179 -12.89 -10.62 -12.74
C LEU A 179 -13.50 -10.52 -14.15
N VAL A 180 -12.73 -10.09 -15.15
CA VAL A 180 -13.24 -9.99 -16.52
C VAL A 180 -13.61 -11.37 -17.07
N LYS A 181 -14.72 -11.43 -17.81
CA LYS A 181 -15.23 -12.68 -18.39
C LYS A 181 -14.51 -13.08 -19.68
N ASN A 182 -13.91 -12.11 -20.36
CA ASN A 182 -13.26 -12.32 -21.64
C ASN A 182 -11.78 -11.94 -21.54
N ALA A 183 -10.90 -12.79 -22.05
CA ALA A 183 -9.46 -12.53 -22.06
C ALA A 183 -9.07 -11.24 -22.81
N LYS A 184 -9.87 -10.79 -23.79
CA LYS A 184 -9.67 -9.54 -24.51
C LYS A 184 -9.89 -8.29 -23.68
N GLU A 185 -10.61 -8.40 -22.57
CA GLU A 185 -10.88 -7.32 -21.62
C GLU A 185 -9.78 -7.16 -20.58
N ARG A 186 -8.84 -8.11 -20.52
CA ARG A 186 -7.67 -8.00 -19.65
C ARG A 186 -6.80 -6.83 -20.10
N PHE A 187 -6.33 -6.06 -19.12
CA PHE A 187 -5.50 -4.89 -19.33
C PHE A 187 -4.14 -4.97 -18.66
N LEU A 188 -3.96 -5.78 -17.62
CA LEU A 188 -2.65 -5.98 -16.99
C LEU A 188 -1.79 -6.89 -17.85
N ARG A 189 -0.54 -6.47 -18.04
CA ARG A 189 0.53 -7.29 -18.59
C ARG A 189 1.10 -8.21 -17.51
N GLU A 190 1.93 -9.16 -17.92
CA GLU A 190 2.69 -10.01 -17.00
C GLU A 190 3.56 -9.15 -16.08
N TYR A 191 3.50 -9.42 -14.78
CA TYR A 191 4.33 -8.75 -13.80
C TYR A 191 5.80 -9.08 -14.01
N TYR A 192 6.64 -8.06 -13.91
CA TYR A 192 8.07 -8.25 -14.09
C TYR A 192 8.87 -7.56 -12.99
N TYR A 193 8.85 -6.21 -12.95
CA TYR A 193 9.64 -5.43 -12.02
C TYR A 193 8.80 -4.39 -11.30
N VAL A 194 8.95 -4.32 -9.97
CA VAL A 194 8.29 -3.30 -9.16
C VAL A 194 9.24 -2.71 -8.14
N ILE A 195 9.18 -1.38 -7.99
CA ILE A 195 9.77 -0.65 -6.88
C ILE A 195 8.65 -0.16 -5.98
N VAL A 196 8.71 -0.46 -4.70
CA VAL A 196 7.77 0.02 -3.68
C VAL A 196 8.44 1.16 -2.92
N ASP A 197 7.88 2.37 -3.01
CA ASP A 197 8.29 3.49 -2.17
C ASP A 197 7.62 3.40 -0.80
N GLU A 198 8.29 3.88 0.25
CA GLU A 198 7.92 3.68 1.66
C GLU A 198 7.60 2.19 1.94
N ALA A 199 8.55 1.33 1.54
CA ALA A 199 8.36 -0.12 1.51
C ALA A 199 8.08 -0.76 2.87
N ASP A 200 8.53 -0.18 3.98
CA ASP A 200 8.20 -0.57 5.34
C ASP A 200 6.70 -0.48 5.62
N SER A 201 6.09 0.63 5.27
CA SER A 201 4.64 0.83 5.46
C SER A 201 3.81 -0.14 4.62
N VAL A 202 4.20 -0.39 3.36
CA VAL A 202 3.43 -1.20 2.42
C VAL A 202 3.68 -2.69 2.60
N LEU A 203 4.95 -3.10 2.80
CA LEU A 203 5.35 -4.52 2.85
C LEU A 203 5.32 -5.11 4.27
N LEU A 204 5.23 -4.29 5.33
CA LEU A 204 5.13 -4.72 6.72
C LEU A 204 3.81 -4.26 7.34
N ASP A 205 3.67 -2.97 7.67
CA ASP A 205 2.52 -2.47 8.43
C ASP A 205 1.18 -2.74 7.75
N GLY A 206 1.09 -2.43 6.46
CA GLY A 206 -0.10 -2.64 5.63
C GLY A 206 -0.20 -3.99 4.93
N ALA A 207 0.80 -4.85 5.06
CA ALA A 207 0.98 -6.04 4.22
C ALA A 207 -0.22 -6.98 4.20
N GLN A 208 -0.86 -7.18 5.35
CA GLN A 208 -2.01 -8.08 5.51
C GLN A 208 -3.35 -7.41 5.27
N THR A 209 -3.38 -6.09 5.02
CA THR A 209 -4.60 -5.37 4.70
C THR A 209 -5.21 -5.93 3.42
N PRO A 210 -6.44 -6.47 3.47
CA PRO A 210 -7.06 -7.04 2.29
C PRO A 210 -7.75 -5.96 1.47
N LEU A 211 -7.49 -5.96 0.17
CA LEU A 211 -8.31 -5.29 -0.83
C LEU A 211 -9.47 -6.20 -1.21
N VAL A 212 -10.67 -5.66 -1.27
CA VAL A 212 -11.90 -6.44 -1.49
C VAL A 212 -12.76 -5.78 -2.54
N ILE A 213 -13.09 -6.53 -3.59
CA ILE A 213 -14.18 -6.17 -4.49
C ILE A 213 -15.43 -6.92 -4.03
N SER A 214 -16.49 -6.16 -3.75
CA SER A 214 -17.79 -6.71 -3.38
C SER A 214 -18.76 -6.50 -4.54
N ALA A 215 -19.50 -7.54 -4.89
CA ALA A 215 -20.54 -7.47 -5.92
C ALA A 215 -21.81 -8.13 -5.43
N SER A 216 -22.95 -7.64 -5.95
CA SER A 216 -24.32 -8.11 -5.74
C SER A 216 -24.71 -8.33 -4.28
N PRO A 217 -25.65 -7.55 -3.78
CA PRO A 217 -26.15 -7.74 -2.43
C PRO A 217 -26.85 -9.11 -2.32
N ARG A 218 -26.66 -9.79 -1.18
CA ARG A 218 -27.53 -10.90 -0.82
C ARG A 218 -28.97 -10.41 -0.66
N VAL A 219 -29.93 -11.29 -0.91
CA VAL A 219 -31.35 -10.98 -0.63
C VAL A 219 -31.47 -10.55 0.83
N GLN A 220 -32.08 -9.40 1.06
CA GLN A 220 -32.30 -8.89 2.41
C GLN A 220 -33.27 -9.81 3.13
N SER A 221 -32.87 -10.35 4.28
CA SER A 221 -33.71 -11.21 5.11
C SER A 221 -34.13 -10.45 6.36
N ASN A 222 -35.34 -10.64 6.83
CA ASN A 222 -35.83 -10.13 8.12
C ASN A 222 -35.19 -10.87 9.32
N LEU A 223 -34.33 -11.84 9.07
CA LEU A 223 -33.65 -12.60 10.13
C LEU A 223 -32.75 -11.73 11.02
N TYR A 224 -32.22 -10.63 10.54
CA TYR A 224 -31.46 -9.69 11.37
C TYR A 224 -32.30 -9.15 12.53
N GLU A 225 -33.53 -8.72 12.26
CA GLU A 225 -34.43 -8.15 13.25
C GLU A 225 -34.91 -9.23 14.23
N VAL A 226 -35.27 -10.42 13.72
CA VAL A 226 -35.74 -11.54 14.54
C VAL A 226 -34.60 -12.07 15.44
N ALA A 227 -33.39 -12.20 14.90
CA ALA A 227 -32.23 -12.65 15.67
C ALA A 227 -31.81 -11.62 16.73
N ASP A 228 -31.86 -10.34 16.39
CA ASP A 228 -31.59 -9.28 17.37
C ASP A 228 -32.60 -9.29 18.51
N PHE A 229 -33.90 -9.40 18.20
CA PHE A 229 -34.95 -9.56 19.23
C PHE A 229 -34.70 -10.78 20.10
N PHE A 230 -34.41 -11.96 19.52
CA PHE A 230 -34.09 -13.17 20.27
C PHE A 230 -32.91 -12.95 21.24
N VAL A 231 -31.84 -12.34 20.78
CA VAL A 231 -30.65 -12.11 21.62
C VAL A 231 -30.95 -11.17 22.79
N THR A 232 -31.93 -10.28 22.69
CA THR A 232 -32.35 -9.44 23.83
C THR A 232 -32.99 -10.22 24.97
N THR A 233 -33.47 -11.44 24.70
CA THR A 233 -34.12 -12.30 25.71
C THR A 233 -33.14 -13.21 26.43
N LEU A 234 -31.87 -13.29 25.98
CA LEU A 234 -30.87 -14.18 26.54
C LEU A 234 -30.25 -13.63 27.83
N VAL A 235 -29.99 -14.54 28.78
CA VAL A 235 -29.36 -14.28 30.08
C VAL A 235 -27.91 -14.69 30.07
N GLU A 236 -27.01 -13.80 30.54
CA GLU A 236 -25.57 -14.09 30.67
C GLU A 236 -25.30 -15.17 31.70
N GLU A 237 -24.29 -15.98 31.46
CA GLU A 237 -23.90 -17.17 32.25
C GLU A 237 -24.93 -18.34 32.21
N GLU A 238 -26.16 -18.13 31.77
CA GLU A 238 -27.16 -19.14 31.55
C GLU A 238 -27.29 -19.54 30.08
N ASP A 239 -27.64 -18.57 29.21
CA ASP A 239 -27.88 -18.81 27.78
C ASP A 239 -26.66 -18.55 26.91
N TYR A 240 -25.76 -17.68 27.35
CA TYR A 240 -24.51 -17.38 26.63
C TYR A 240 -23.37 -17.06 27.61
N MET A 241 -22.13 -17.28 27.14
CA MET A 241 -20.91 -16.93 27.86
C MET A 241 -20.17 -15.80 27.15
N LEU A 242 -19.57 -14.91 27.93
CA LEU A 242 -18.72 -13.82 27.47
C LEU A 242 -17.37 -13.89 28.18
N GLU A 243 -16.29 -14.21 27.44
CA GLU A 243 -14.93 -14.31 27.98
C GLU A 243 -13.91 -13.70 27.00
N GLU A 244 -13.02 -12.88 27.49
CA GLU A 244 -11.87 -12.33 26.75
C GLU A 244 -12.22 -11.80 25.34
N GLY A 245 -13.36 -11.11 25.20
CA GLY A 245 -13.79 -10.56 23.90
C GLY A 245 -14.37 -11.60 22.94
N LYS A 246 -14.75 -12.77 23.42
CA LYS A 246 -15.47 -13.81 22.69
C LYS A 246 -16.84 -14.05 23.32
N VAL A 247 -17.84 -14.34 22.49
CA VAL A 247 -19.18 -14.65 22.93
C VAL A 247 -19.71 -15.86 22.17
N TRP A 248 -20.39 -16.78 22.92
CA TRP A 248 -21.01 -17.97 22.35
C TRP A 248 -22.22 -18.42 23.18
N LEU A 249 -23.13 -19.16 22.58
CA LEU A 249 -24.29 -19.74 23.26
C LEU A 249 -23.86 -20.96 24.10
N THR A 250 -24.45 -21.12 25.26
CA THR A 250 -24.39 -22.33 26.08
C THR A 250 -25.28 -23.43 25.46
N GLU A 251 -25.30 -24.63 26.06
CA GLU A 251 -26.23 -25.70 25.65
C GLU A 251 -27.69 -25.27 25.90
N GLU A 252 -27.97 -24.55 27.00
CA GLU A 252 -29.28 -24.00 27.32
C GLU A 252 -29.68 -22.95 26.25
N GLY A 253 -28.80 -22.02 25.93
CA GLY A 253 -29.05 -21.01 24.91
C GLY A 253 -29.29 -21.59 23.52
N ILE A 254 -28.61 -22.71 23.18
CA ILE A 254 -28.86 -23.43 21.92
C ILE A 254 -30.27 -24.06 21.93
N ARG A 255 -30.66 -24.75 23.01
CA ARG A 255 -32.03 -25.33 23.14
C ARG A 255 -33.08 -24.23 23.09
N TYR A 256 -32.82 -23.09 23.70
CA TYR A 256 -33.72 -21.95 23.66
C TYR A 256 -33.84 -21.39 22.22
N ALA A 257 -32.74 -21.28 21.48
CA ALA A 257 -32.76 -20.90 20.08
C ALA A 257 -33.55 -21.89 19.23
N GLU A 258 -33.35 -23.22 19.40
CA GLU A 258 -34.09 -24.28 18.72
C GLU A 258 -35.61 -24.16 18.96
N THR A 259 -35.99 -23.89 20.20
CA THR A 259 -37.40 -23.71 20.57
C THR A 259 -37.98 -22.42 19.98
N PHE A 260 -37.26 -21.30 20.06
CA PHE A 260 -37.71 -20.00 19.58
C PHE A 260 -37.88 -19.98 18.06
N PHE A 261 -36.93 -20.54 17.34
CA PHE A 261 -36.95 -20.58 15.86
C PHE A 261 -37.71 -21.82 15.31
N GLN A 262 -38.20 -22.70 16.18
CA GLN A 262 -38.91 -23.94 15.82
C GLN A 262 -38.08 -24.83 14.89
N ILE A 263 -36.84 -25.05 15.23
CA ILE A 263 -35.88 -25.89 14.50
C ILE A 263 -35.38 -27.01 15.43
N ASP A 264 -34.99 -28.12 14.83
CA ASP A 264 -34.56 -29.35 15.51
C ASP A 264 -33.03 -29.44 15.75
N ASN A 265 -32.24 -28.64 15.03
CA ASN A 265 -30.78 -28.61 15.16
C ASN A 265 -30.23 -27.25 14.77
N PHE A 266 -29.81 -26.46 15.75
CA PHE A 266 -29.27 -25.09 15.55
C PHE A 266 -28.03 -25.08 14.65
N TYR A 267 -27.21 -26.13 14.62
CA TYR A 267 -26.02 -26.27 13.80
C TYR A 267 -26.26 -27.05 12.49
N GLY A 268 -27.53 -27.41 12.19
CA GLY A 268 -27.91 -28.07 10.95
C GLY A 268 -27.60 -27.19 9.72
N ARG A 269 -27.25 -27.84 8.60
CA ARG A 269 -26.93 -27.10 7.36
C ARG A 269 -28.13 -26.31 6.84
N GLU A 270 -29.34 -26.82 7.03
CA GLU A 270 -30.61 -26.20 6.69
C GLU A 270 -30.88 -24.94 7.51
N HIS A 271 -30.34 -24.85 8.73
CA HIS A 271 -30.56 -23.74 9.65
C HIS A 271 -29.36 -22.78 9.76
N PHE A 272 -28.39 -22.92 8.84
CA PHE A 272 -27.15 -22.14 8.80
C PHE A 272 -27.40 -20.62 8.86
N GLU A 273 -28.39 -20.11 8.15
CA GLU A 273 -28.67 -18.67 8.15
C GLU A 273 -29.25 -18.20 9.51
N ILE A 274 -30.07 -19.00 10.20
CA ILE A 274 -30.56 -18.69 11.55
C ILE A 274 -29.39 -18.63 12.52
N ASN A 275 -28.59 -19.68 12.57
CA ASN A 275 -27.39 -19.72 13.40
C ASN A 275 -26.50 -18.51 13.17
N ARG A 276 -26.19 -18.22 11.91
CA ARG A 276 -25.35 -17.10 11.52
C ARG A 276 -25.91 -15.76 12.03
N HIS A 277 -27.19 -15.48 11.84
CA HIS A 277 -27.78 -14.22 12.27
C HIS A 277 -27.86 -14.10 13.79
N VAL A 278 -28.15 -15.17 14.51
CA VAL A 278 -28.12 -15.18 15.99
C VAL A 278 -26.72 -14.88 16.52
N ILE A 279 -25.69 -15.51 15.96
CA ILE A 279 -24.29 -15.25 16.39
C ILE A 279 -23.89 -13.82 16.05
N LEU A 280 -24.27 -13.28 14.88
CA LEU A 280 -23.99 -11.89 14.50
C LEU A 280 -24.69 -10.89 15.43
N ALA A 281 -25.95 -11.12 15.78
CA ALA A 281 -26.69 -10.29 16.71
C ALA A 281 -26.10 -10.35 18.13
N LEU A 282 -25.72 -11.56 18.59
CA LEU A 282 -25.08 -11.74 19.91
C LEU A 282 -23.75 -10.98 19.98
N ARG A 283 -22.91 -11.10 18.95
CA ARG A 283 -21.67 -10.32 18.84
C ARG A 283 -21.91 -8.82 18.78
N ALA A 284 -22.90 -8.37 18.00
CA ALA A 284 -23.23 -6.96 17.87
C ALA A 284 -23.60 -6.34 19.22
N ARG A 285 -24.38 -7.06 20.03
CA ARG A 285 -24.82 -6.56 21.35
C ARG A 285 -23.78 -6.67 22.44
N LYS A 286 -22.90 -7.67 22.39
CA LYS A 286 -21.98 -7.99 23.51
C LYS A 286 -20.52 -7.60 23.29
N LEU A 287 -20.09 -7.46 22.03
CA LEU A 287 -18.68 -7.16 21.70
C LEU A 287 -18.48 -5.76 21.10
N PHE A 288 -19.54 -5.05 20.77
CA PHE A 288 -19.44 -3.73 20.13
C PHE A 288 -20.18 -2.68 20.94
N GLU A 289 -19.48 -1.60 21.28
CA GLU A 289 -20.02 -0.48 22.04
C GLU A 289 -20.07 0.80 21.21
N SER A 290 -21.22 1.51 21.31
CA SER A 290 -21.38 2.83 20.69
C SER A 290 -20.48 3.85 21.38
N GLY A 291 -19.71 4.63 20.61
CA GLY A 291 -18.73 5.58 21.11
C GLY A 291 -17.32 5.01 21.23
N GLU A 292 -17.14 3.67 21.20
CA GLU A 292 -15.82 3.02 21.16
C GLU A 292 -15.51 2.39 19.80
N ASN A 293 -16.40 1.52 19.31
CA ASN A 293 -16.19 0.76 18.07
C ASN A 293 -16.90 1.41 16.88
N TYR A 294 -18.00 2.09 17.12
CA TYR A 294 -18.81 2.75 16.11
C TYR A 294 -19.62 3.92 16.69
N MET A 295 -20.19 4.72 15.82
CA MET A 295 -21.18 5.74 16.16
C MET A 295 -22.27 5.81 15.09
N VAL A 296 -23.44 6.33 15.45
CA VAL A 296 -24.51 6.64 14.50
C VAL A 296 -24.43 8.12 14.14
N SER A 297 -24.37 8.44 12.85
CA SER A 297 -24.34 9.81 12.36
C SER A 297 -25.72 10.46 12.49
N ARG A 298 -25.78 11.79 12.31
CA ARG A 298 -27.06 12.53 12.31
C ARG A 298 -27.98 12.15 11.15
N GLU A 299 -27.38 11.65 10.07
CA GLU A 299 -28.08 11.16 8.88
C GLU A 299 -28.59 9.72 9.04
N GLY A 300 -28.34 9.07 10.18
CA GLY A 300 -28.76 7.69 10.44
C GLY A 300 -27.83 6.64 9.81
N GLU A 301 -26.58 6.98 9.55
CA GLU A 301 -25.57 6.03 9.07
C GLU A 301 -24.70 5.54 10.23
N LEU A 302 -24.42 4.23 10.23
CA LEU A 302 -23.49 3.63 11.17
C LEU A 302 -22.06 3.79 10.65
N LEU A 303 -21.21 4.49 11.41
CA LEU A 303 -19.81 4.78 11.09
C LEU A 303 -18.91 4.06 12.07
N LEU A 304 -17.92 3.33 11.57
CA LEU A 304 -16.89 2.69 12.40
C LEU A 304 -15.94 3.75 12.95
N LEU A 305 -15.42 3.49 14.14
CA LEU A 305 -14.38 4.29 14.78
C LEU A 305 -13.05 3.53 14.74
N ASP A 306 -12.00 4.25 14.45
CA ASP A 306 -10.64 3.75 14.61
C ASP A 306 -10.29 3.68 16.10
N SER A 307 -9.93 2.50 16.57
CA SER A 307 -9.67 2.24 17.99
C SER A 307 -8.48 3.02 18.54
N SER A 308 -7.55 3.44 17.69
CA SER A 308 -6.34 4.16 18.09
C SER A 308 -6.52 5.67 18.08
N THR A 309 -7.31 6.20 17.14
CA THR A 309 -7.45 7.64 16.90
C THR A 309 -8.83 8.19 17.26
N GLY A 310 -9.83 7.33 17.48
CA GLY A 310 -11.22 7.71 17.71
C GLY A 310 -11.89 8.39 16.49
N ARG A 311 -11.26 8.35 15.30
CA ARG A 311 -11.80 8.97 14.08
C ARG A 311 -12.76 8.06 13.37
N THR A 312 -13.74 8.64 12.70
CA THR A 312 -14.67 7.89 11.86
C THR A 312 -13.98 7.38 10.59
N LEU A 313 -14.14 6.09 10.33
CA LEU A 313 -13.65 5.40 9.13
C LEU A 313 -14.74 5.46 8.05
N LYS A 314 -14.81 6.58 7.30
CA LYS A 314 -15.81 6.79 6.26
C LYS A 314 -15.68 5.73 5.16
N GLY A 315 -16.83 5.16 4.76
CA GLY A 315 -16.90 4.15 3.70
C GLY A 315 -16.46 2.74 4.11
N MET A 316 -15.94 2.53 5.32
CA MET A 316 -15.65 1.20 5.84
C MET A 316 -16.89 0.56 6.46
N LYS A 317 -17.07 -0.75 6.16
CA LYS A 317 -18.14 -1.58 6.74
C LYS A 317 -17.57 -2.89 7.27
N LEU A 318 -18.14 -3.37 8.38
CA LEU A 318 -17.84 -4.71 8.88
C LEU A 318 -18.36 -5.77 7.90
N ARG A 319 -17.66 -6.87 7.81
CA ARG A 319 -17.95 -7.93 6.84
C ARG A 319 -18.89 -8.98 7.40
N GLY A 320 -19.39 -9.82 6.49
CA GLY A 320 -20.09 -11.03 6.83
C GLY A 320 -21.43 -10.80 7.53
N GLY A 321 -22.07 -9.66 7.40
CA GLY A 321 -23.33 -9.33 8.05
C GLY A 321 -23.21 -8.63 9.40
N GLN A 322 -22.00 -8.49 9.95
CA GLN A 322 -21.82 -7.86 11.27
C GLN A 322 -22.23 -6.39 11.26
N HIS A 323 -22.02 -5.67 10.15
CA HIS A 323 -22.43 -4.28 10.01
C HIS A 323 -23.96 -4.14 10.09
N GLN A 324 -24.68 -5.01 9.37
CA GLN A 324 -26.14 -5.06 9.36
C GLN A 324 -26.72 -5.43 10.73
N ALA A 325 -26.06 -6.35 11.46
CA ALA A 325 -26.45 -6.68 12.82
C ALA A 325 -26.30 -5.48 13.78
N LEU A 326 -25.27 -4.64 13.59
CA LEU A 326 -25.11 -3.41 14.35
C LEU A 326 -26.14 -2.34 13.96
N GLU A 327 -26.43 -2.20 12.67
CA GLU A 327 -27.49 -1.30 12.19
C GLU A 327 -28.85 -1.63 12.84
N VAL A 328 -29.19 -2.92 12.90
CA VAL A 328 -30.42 -3.38 13.56
C VAL A 328 -30.40 -3.16 15.06
N LYS A 329 -29.27 -3.44 15.73
CA LYS A 329 -29.07 -3.15 17.17
C LYS A 329 -29.40 -1.69 17.50
N GLU A 330 -29.01 -0.76 16.62
CA GLU A 330 -29.25 0.69 16.78
C GLU A 330 -30.62 1.14 16.21
N GLY A 331 -31.49 0.19 15.82
CA GLY A 331 -32.82 0.49 15.27
C GLY A 331 -32.79 1.11 13.87
N LEU A 332 -31.65 0.97 13.16
CA LEU A 332 -31.52 1.41 11.79
C LEU A 332 -32.00 0.33 10.82
N LYS A 333 -32.42 0.75 9.64
CA LYS A 333 -32.74 -0.20 8.57
C LYS A 333 -31.43 -0.84 8.07
N PRO A 334 -31.34 -2.20 8.10
CA PRO A 334 -30.11 -2.86 7.67
C PRO A 334 -29.81 -2.58 6.19
N THR A 335 -28.57 -2.17 5.92
CA THR A 335 -28.10 -2.00 4.55
C THR A 335 -27.93 -3.35 3.87
N GLN A 336 -27.86 -3.35 2.54
CA GLN A 336 -27.68 -4.59 1.80
C GLN A 336 -26.31 -5.23 2.11
N GLU A 337 -26.33 -6.51 2.45
CA GLU A 337 -25.12 -7.28 2.66
C GLU A 337 -24.46 -7.60 1.32
N SER A 338 -23.22 -7.14 1.14
CA SER A 338 -22.45 -7.40 -0.07
C SER A 338 -21.56 -8.64 0.10
N ARG A 339 -21.47 -9.47 -0.94
CA ARG A 339 -20.57 -10.62 -0.98
C ARG A 339 -19.23 -10.20 -1.58
N ALA A 340 -18.13 -10.49 -0.88
CA ALA A 340 -16.82 -10.35 -1.45
C ALA A 340 -16.67 -11.32 -2.64
N VAL A 341 -16.34 -10.79 -3.82
CA VAL A 341 -16.16 -11.55 -5.07
C VAL A 341 -14.69 -11.83 -5.32
N ALA A 342 -13.85 -10.88 -4.99
CA ALA A 342 -12.39 -10.99 -5.11
C ALA A 342 -11.70 -10.31 -3.94
N VAL A 343 -10.64 -10.93 -3.47
CA VAL A 343 -9.86 -10.45 -2.32
C VAL A 343 -8.38 -10.71 -2.59
N ILE A 344 -7.52 -9.76 -2.28
CA ILE A 344 -6.07 -9.95 -2.23
C ILE A 344 -5.47 -9.08 -1.10
N THR A 345 -4.41 -9.56 -0.45
CA THR A 345 -3.59 -8.74 0.45
C THR A 345 -2.41 -8.13 -0.31
N PHE A 346 -1.86 -7.01 0.17
CA PHE A 346 -0.65 -6.44 -0.44
C PHE A 346 0.50 -7.43 -0.42
N GLN A 347 0.66 -8.19 0.66
CA GLN A 347 1.66 -9.24 0.75
C GLN A 347 1.57 -10.23 -0.41
N ASN A 348 0.39 -10.73 -0.72
CA ASN A 348 0.21 -11.68 -1.82
C ASN A 348 0.41 -11.02 -3.18
N LEU A 349 -0.03 -9.77 -3.36
CA LEU A 349 0.16 -9.02 -4.59
C LEU A 349 1.65 -8.85 -4.92
N PHE A 350 2.46 -8.34 -3.98
CA PHE A 350 3.87 -8.07 -4.24
C PHE A 350 4.72 -9.34 -4.37
N ARG A 351 4.30 -10.45 -3.78
CA ARG A 351 4.94 -11.76 -3.99
C ARG A 351 4.76 -12.32 -5.40
N MET A 352 3.86 -11.78 -6.21
CA MET A 352 3.68 -12.18 -7.61
C MET A 352 4.75 -11.61 -8.54
N PHE A 353 5.49 -10.59 -8.11
CA PHE A 353 6.52 -10.00 -8.94
C PHE A 353 7.79 -10.84 -8.92
N PRO A 354 8.29 -11.29 -10.09
CA PRO A 354 9.56 -12.00 -10.18
C PRO A 354 10.75 -11.19 -9.65
N LYS A 355 10.63 -9.85 -9.73
CA LYS A 355 11.67 -8.93 -9.27
C LYS A 355 11.01 -7.80 -8.46
N LEU A 356 11.01 -7.97 -7.15
CA LEU A 356 10.55 -7.01 -6.17
C LEU A 356 11.73 -6.20 -5.66
N ALA A 357 11.60 -4.88 -5.64
CA ALA A 357 12.51 -3.93 -5.02
C ALA A 357 11.71 -2.91 -4.20
N GLY A 358 12.35 -2.19 -3.32
CA GLY A 358 11.69 -1.14 -2.55
C GLY A 358 12.68 -0.21 -1.88
N MET A 359 12.19 0.92 -1.43
CA MET A 359 12.99 1.94 -0.76
C MET A 359 12.21 2.54 0.41
N SER A 360 12.89 2.76 1.52
CA SER A 360 12.37 3.47 2.69
C SER A 360 13.51 4.06 3.52
N GLY A 361 13.17 4.86 4.51
CA GLY A 361 14.11 5.41 5.50
C GLY A 361 14.42 4.44 6.64
N THR A 362 13.60 3.40 6.83
CA THR A 362 13.59 2.54 8.04
C THR A 362 13.19 1.11 7.68
N MET A 363 14.17 0.22 7.46
CA MET A 363 13.91 -1.20 7.15
C MET A 363 14.93 -2.17 7.74
N ALA A 364 16.07 -1.68 8.20
CA ALA A 364 17.16 -2.53 8.64
C ALA A 364 16.77 -3.43 9.81
N ASP A 365 15.96 -2.93 10.74
CA ASP A 365 15.50 -3.67 11.91
C ASP A 365 14.54 -4.82 11.55
N ALA A 366 13.80 -4.67 10.45
CA ALA A 366 12.87 -5.68 9.92
C ALA A 366 13.47 -6.54 8.79
N ALA A 367 14.79 -6.47 8.56
CA ALA A 367 15.43 -7.14 7.43
C ALA A 367 15.24 -8.66 7.40
N GLU A 368 15.12 -9.30 8.56
CA GLU A 368 14.89 -10.73 8.68
C GLU A 368 13.46 -11.10 8.27
N GLU A 369 12.48 -10.39 8.77
CA GLU A 369 11.07 -10.57 8.42
C GLU A 369 10.83 -10.35 6.91
N LEU A 370 11.37 -9.28 6.34
CA LEU A 370 11.27 -8.98 4.91
C LEU A 370 11.90 -10.07 4.03
N ARG A 371 13.01 -10.65 4.47
CA ARG A 371 13.65 -11.78 3.79
C ARG A 371 12.78 -13.04 3.86
N ASP A 372 12.19 -13.32 5.02
CA ASP A 372 11.41 -14.55 5.22
C ASP A 372 10.06 -14.50 4.49
N ILE A 373 9.41 -13.32 4.42
CA ILE A 373 8.13 -13.14 3.73
C ILE A 373 8.30 -13.02 2.22
N TYR A 374 9.25 -12.21 1.75
CA TYR A 374 9.37 -11.83 0.33
C TYR A 374 10.62 -12.38 -0.36
N GLY A 375 11.56 -12.98 0.36
CA GLY A 375 12.85 -13.45 -0.18
C GLY A 375 13.83 -12.33 -0.56
N VAL A 376 13.57 -11.09 -0.15
CA VAL A 376 14.36 -9.91 -0.51
C VAL A 376 15.39 -9.57 0.57
N LYS A 377 16.46 -8.86 0.17
CA LYS A 377 17.51 -8.41 1.08
C LYS A 377 17.42 -6.90 1.29
N VAL A 378 17.61 -6.47 2.53
CA VAL A 378 17.76 -5.05 2.85
C VAL A 378 19.23 -4.65 2.69
N VAL A 379 19.46 -3.52 2.02
CA VAL A 379 20.77 -2.91 1.81
C VAL A 379 20.74 -1.49 2.34
N VAL A 380 21.48 -1.24 3.42
CA VAL A 380 21.61 0.10 3.99
C VAL A 380 22.58 0.91 3.14
N ILE A 381 22.11 2.00 2.56
CA ILE A 381 22.88 2.94 1.75
C ILE A 381 23.45 4.02 2.66
N PRO A 382 24.76 4.27 2.63
CA PRO A 382 25.34 5.32 3.46
C PRO A 382 24.83 6.70 3.03
N PRO A 383 24.74 7.68 3.94
CA PRO A 383 24.33 9.02 3.59
C PRO A 383 25.36 9.70 2.69
N ASN A 384 24.91 10.58 1.79
CA ASN A 384 25.78 11.34 0.88
C ASN A 384 26.74 12.28 1.64
N ARG A 385 26.24 12.83 2.76
CA ARG A 385 27.02 13.68 3.67
C ARG A 385 26.79 13.23 5.11
N PRO A 386 27.79 13.40 6.00
CA PRO A 386 27.61 13.13 7.42
C PRO A 386 26.40 13.90 7.97
N GLY A 387 25.54 13.23 8.71
CA GLY A 387 24.38 13.84 9.35
C GLY A 387 24.79 14.92 10.34
N LYS A 388 24.07 16.04 10.34
CA LYS A 388 24.23 17.14 11.32
C LYS A 388 23.13 17.10 12.39
N ARG A 389 22.28 16.07 12.38
CA ARG A 389 21.22 15.90 13.37
C ARG A 389 21.85 15.67 14.74
N VAL A 390 21.33 16.39 15.72
CA VAL A 390 21.66 16.21 17.13
C VAL A 390 20.37 15.84 17.84
N ASP A 391 20.32 14.63 18.38
CA ASP A 391 19.21 14.20 19.20
C ASP A 391 19.43 14.70 20.63
N LEU A 392 18.50 15.54 21.09
CA LEU A 392 18.51 16.04 22.46
C LEU A 392 17.94 14.96 23.40
N PRO A 393 18.35 14.97 24.68
CA PRO A 393 17.80 14.03 25.66
C PRO A 393 16.29 14.23 25.85
N ASP A 394 15.59 13.14 26.16
CA ASP A 394 14.15 13.16 26.42
C ASP A 394 13.81 14.02 27.63
N CYS A 395 12.70 14.76 27.52
CA CYS A 395 12.15 15.54 28.61
C CYS A 395 10.87 14.88 29.13
N TYR A 396 10.84 14.58 30.43
CA TYR A 396 9.70 13.96 31.08
C TYR A 396 8.86 14.97 31.84
N PHE A 397 7.54 14.88 31.68
CA PHE A 397 6.58 15.80 32.29
C PHE A 397 5.53 15.03 33.12
N PRO A 398 5.07 15.59 34.25
CA PRO A 398 4.11 14.92 35.13
C PRO A 398 2.69 14.79 34.53
N ASN A 399 2.37 15.56 33.51
CA ASN A 399 1.11 15.47 32.79
C ASN A 399 1.18 16.14 31.40
N THR A 400 0.24 15.79 30.52
CA THR A 400 0.16 16.27 29.13
C THR A 400 0.06 17.81 29.02
N LYS A 401 -0.63 18.48 29.96
CA LYS A 401 -0.74 19.95 29.93
C LYS A 401 0.63 20.63 30.07
N LYS A 402 1.46 20.15 30.99
CA LYS A 402 2.82 20.67 31.17
C LYS A 402 3.72 20.32 29.99
N GLN A 403 3.59 19.12 29.43
CA GLN A 403 4.30 18.70 28.23
C GLN A 403 3.99 19.61 27.03
N VAL A 404 2.71 19.84 26.75
CA VAL A 404 2.28 20.70 25.63
C VAL A 404 2.74 22.14 25.84
N ALA A 405 2.60 22.68 27.05
CA ALA A 405 3.08 24.04 27.35
C ALA A 405 4.60 24.18 27.13
N ALA A 406 5.39 23.22 27.59
CA ALA A 406 6.84 23.22 27.38
C ALA A 406 7.21 23.08 25.89
N ALA A 407 6.51 22.21 25.15
CA ALA A 407 6.72 22.04 23.72
C ALA A 407 6.44 23.34 22.94
N ILE A 408 5.35 24.05 23.28
CA ILE A 408 5.00 25.33 22.67
C ILE A 408 6.07 26.39 22.96
N ILE A 409 6.51 26.49 24.20
CA ILE A 409 7.54 27.46 24.59
C ILE A 409 8.85 27.22 23.84
N ASN A 410 9.29 25.93 23.82
CA ASN A 410 10.51 25.54 23.09
C ASN A 410 10.40 25.83 21.60
N ALA A 411 9.25 25.47 20.99
CA ALA A 411 8.99 25.73 19.57
C ALA A 411 9.06 27.24 19.26
N LEU A 412 8.48 28.10 20.11
CA LEU A 412 8.50 29.55 19.94
C LEU A 412 9.92 30.11 20.08
N GLU A 413 10.70 29.63 21.06
CA GLU A 413 12.10 30.03 21.25
C GLU A 413 12.95 29.69 20.03
N ILE A 414 12.84 28.48 19.49
CA ILE A 414 13.56 28.04 18.29
C ILE A 414 13.10 28.85 17.07
N HIS A 415 11.78 29.05 16.91
CA HIS A 415 11.23 29.82 15.80
C HIS A 415 11.74 31.25 15.76
N ARG A 416 11.88 31.92 16.92
CA ARG A 416 12.46 33.29 17.04
C ARG A 416 13.88 33.38 16.51
N THR A 417 14.61 32.28 16.42
CA THR A 417 15.96 32.25 15.81
C THR A 417 15.94 32.19 14.30
N GLY A 418 14.74 32.15 13.65
CA GLY A 418 14.56 32.02 12.22
C GLY A 418 14.62 30.55 11.73
N ARG A 419 14.67 29.57 12.62
CA ARG A 419 14.69 28.15 12.28
C ARG A 419 13.23 27.62 12.10
N PRO A 420 12.96 26.81 11.06
CA PRO A 420 11.68 26.12 10.95
C PRO A 420 11.52 25.10 12.08
N VAL A 421 10.30 24.93 12.59
CA VAL A 421 9.97 23.99 13.67
C VAL A 421 8.85 23.08 13.20
N LEU A 422 9.04 21.76 13.32
CA LEU A 422 8.02 20.76 13.11
C LEU A 422 7.64 20.15 14.47
N ILE A 423 6.36 20.23 14.82
CA ILE A 423 5.81 19.57 16.00
C ILE A 423 5.04 18.34 15.54
N VAL A 424 5.42 17.17 16.05
CA VAL A 424 4.71 15.90 15.80
C VAL A 424 4.08 15.48 17.12
N ALA A 425 2.78 15.23 17.11
CA ALA A 425 2.01 14.75 18.25
C ALA A 425 1.32 13.44 17.91
N ALA A 426 1.27 12.53 18.88
CA ALA A 426 0.29 11.46 18.86
C ALA A 426 -1.10 12.08 19.11
N ASN A 427 -2.15 11.60 18.41
CA ASN A 427 -3.51 12.16 18.49
C ASN A 427 -4.07 12.15 19.89
#